data_cdf89a03b99efa02d8e719d64f52d5f4
#
_entry.id   cdf89a03b99efa02d8e719d64f52d5f4
#
_cell.length_a   1.000
_cell.length_b   1.000
_cell.length_c   1.000
_cell.angle_alpha   90.00
_cell.angle_beta   90.00
_cell.angle_gamma   90.00
#
_symmetry.space_group_name_H-M   'P 1'
#
loop_
_entity.id
_entity.type
_entity.pdbx_description
1 polymer ?
#
loop_
_entity_poly.entity_id
_entity_poly.type
_entity_poly.pdbx_seq_one_letter_code
_entity_poly.pdbx_strand_id
1 'polypeptide(L)'
;IPETTPDGQSQLDNLPLGLISNIEVIRGPISILYGNSSGGVISINTLSNNSEPYYKTSAIFGAYQYQSIQRTRVFGWKNSSLVVHFDRRRSDGYRDFSRYKSSLLNLKYLRDLDENNKIVLQVNYTDSPYAYDSGGLKISEVEEDRRQSRKNNFDYDTFEKVRHVKTGFSWKHINDNNSFIDSYFFYQKRDFNSKLPFNYGGIIFLERDYYGIG
;
A
#
# COMPACT_ATOMS: atom_id res chain seq x y z
N ILE A 1 -9.25 5.67 1.20
CA ILE A 1 -8.37 6.14 0.10
C ILE A 1 -8.34 5.02 -0.94
N PRO A 2 -8.61 5.29 -2.23
CA PRO A 2 -8.53 4.28 -3.27
C PRO A 2 -7.11 3.72 -3.43
N GLU A 3 -6.99 2.41 -3.65
CA GLU A 3 -5.73 1.74 -4.03
C GLU A 3 -5.64 1.52 -5.55
N THR A 4 -6.77 1.63 -6.25
CA THR A 4 -6.84 1.57 -7.71
C THR A 4 -6.74 2.97 -8.29
N THR A 5 -5.79 3.18 -9.16
CA THR A 5 -5.61 4.46 -9.89
C THR A 5 -6.61 4.57 -11.04
N PRO A 6 -6.86 5.78 -11.61
CA PRO A 6 -7.82 5.98 -12.70
C PRO A 6 -7.54 5.14 -13.95
N ASP A 7 -6.31 4.70 -14.17
CA ASP A 7 -5.91 3.79 -15.26
C ASP A 7 -6.14 2.30 -14.93
N GLY A 8 -6.82 1.99 -13.83
CA GLY A 8 -7.22 0.63 -13.43
C GLY A 8 -6.11 -0.19 -12.77
N GLN A 9 -4.94 0.37 -12.51
CA GLN A 9 -3.87 -0.34 -11.81
C GLN A 9 -4.08 -0.33 -10.30
N SER A 10 -4.00 -1.49 -9.67
CA SER A 10 -4.06 -1.63 -8.20
C SER A 10 -2.67 -1.82 -7.62
N GLN A 11 -2.37 -1.08 -6.55
CA GLN A 11 -1.07 -1.08 -5.88
C GLN A 11 -1.19 -1.78 -4.52
N LEU A 12 -1.20 -3.11 -4.53
CA LEU A 12 -1.39 -3.91 -3.31
C LEU A 12 -0.10 -4.14 -2.52
N ASP A 13 1.06 -3.93 -3.13
CA ASP A 13 2.37 -4.14 -2.52
C ASP A 13 2.66 -3.22 -1.32
N ASN A 14 1.92 -2.11 -1.25
CA ASN A 14 2.11 -1.05 -0.27
C ASN A 14 1.10 -1.12 0.90
N LEU A 15 0.36 -2.23 1.02
CA LEU A 15 -0.61 -2.39 2.09
C LEU A 15 0.07 -2.66 3.43
N PRO A 16 -0.36 -1.97 4.50
CA PRO A 16 0.14 -2.20 5.85
C PRO A 16 -0.49 -3.47 6.45
N LEU A 17 -0.04 -4.65 6.03
CA LEU A 17 -0.62 -5.93 6.43
C LEU A 17 -0.76 -6.08 7.96
N GLY A 18 0.16 -5.51 8.72
CA GLY A 18 0.12 -5.54 10.18
C GLY A 18 -0.97 -4.66 10.82
N LEU A 19 -1.65 -3.82 10.03
CA LEU A 19 -2.74 -2.95 10.48
C LEU A 19 -4.11 -3.38 9.97
N ILE A 20 -4.22 -4.35 9.09
CA ILE A 20 -5.50 -4.77 8.54
C ILE A 20 -6.35 -5.37 9.66
N SER A 21 -7.53 -4.82 9.88
CA SER A 21 -8.53 -5.33 10.82
C SER A 21 -9.51 -6.28 10.14
N ASN A 22 -9.97 -5.92 8.94
CA ASN A 22 -10.80 -6.80 8.11
C ASN A 22 -10.64 -6.49 6.62
N ILE A 23 -10.97 -7.47 5.78
CA ILE A 23 -11.07 -7.34 4.34
C ILE A 23 -12.46 -7.79 3.94
N GLU A 24 -13.17 -6.95 3.22
CA GLU A 24 -14.50 -7.24 2.66
C GLU A 24 -14.42 -7.29 1.14
N VAL A 25 -14.95 -8.35 0.54
CA VAL A 25 -15.00 -8.52 -0.92
C VAL A 25 -16.45 -8.39 -1.36
N ILE A 26 -16.75 -7.30 -2.05
CA ILE A 26 -18.06 -7.01 -2.58
C ILE A 26 -18.04 -7.33 -4.08
N ARG A 27 -18.81 -8.32 -4.50
CA ARG A 27 -18.85 -8.81 -5.88
C ARG A 27 -19.98 -8.14 -6.66
N GLY A 28 -19.73 -7.84 -7.92
CA GLY A 28 -20.69 -7.24 -8.83
C GLY A 28 -20.41 -5.78 -9.16
N PRO A 29 -21.17 -5.17 -10.09
CA PRO A 29 -20.98 -3.81 -10.53
C PRO A 29 -21.46 -2.81 -9.47
N ILE A 30 -20.52 -2.15 -8.78
CA ILE A 30 -20.80 -1.18 -7.70
C ILE A 30 -20.23 0.19 -8.05
N SER A 31 -20.14 0.49 -9.33
CA SER A 31 -19.58 1.74 -9.85
C SER A 31 -20.30 3.00 -9.34
N ILE A 32 -21.57 2.90 -8.94
CA ILE A 32 -22.32 4.02 -8.36
C ILE A 32 -21.70 4.52 -7.05
N LEU A 33 -21.14 3.61 -6.23
CA LEU A 33 -20.57 3.96 -4.92
C LEU A 33 -19.04 4.12 -4.97
N TYR A 34 -18.37 3.38 -5.84
CA TYR A 34 -16.91 3.26 -5.83
C TYR A 34 -16.25 3.63 -7.18
N GLY A 35 -16.99 4.32 -8.05
CA GLY A 35 -16.45 4.78 -9.34
C GLY A 35 -16.16 3.61 -10.29
N ASN A 36 -14.94 3.46 -10.75
CA ASN A 36 -14.53 2.53 -11.82
C ASN A 36 -14.47 1.06 -11.37
N SER A 37 -15.52 0.53 -10.73
CA SER A 37 -15.57 -0.82 -10.17
C SER A 37 -16.62 -1.71 -10.83
N SER A 38 -16.38 -2.13 -12.08
CA SER A 38 -17.28 -2.98 -12.86
C SER A 38 -17.35 -4.44 -12.38
N GLY A 39 -16.28 -4.96 -11.79
CA GLY A 39 -16.18 -6.35 -11.35
C GLY A 39 -16.42 -6.57 -9.85
N GLY A 40 -16.31 -5.51 -9.05
CA GLY A 40 -16.44 -5.57 -7.59
C GLY A 40 -15.44 -4.67 -6.88
N VAL A 41 -15.48 -4.68 -5.55
CA VAL A 41 -14.64 -3.89 -4.66
C VAL A 41 -14.03 -4.77 -3.58
N ILE A 42 -12.75 -4.55 -3.31
CA ILE A 42 -12.08 -5.08 -2.12
C ILE A 42 -11.90 -3.91 -1.15
N SER A 43 -12.67 -3.91 -0.06
CA SER A 43 -12.57 -2.93 1.01
C SER A 43 -11.61 -3.42 2.08
N ILE A 44 -10.56 -2.64 2.35
CA ILE A 44 -9.53 -2.98 3.33
C ILE A 44 -9.62 -1.99 4.47
N ASN A 45 -10.04 -2.46 5.62
CA ASN A 45 -10.15 -1.65 6.82
C ASN A 45 -8.93 -1.87 7.72
N THR A 46 -8.33 -0.78 8.14
CA THR A 46 -7.25 -0.78 9.12
C THR A 46 -7.78 -0.48 10.51
N LEU A 47 -6.98 -0.78 11.53
CA LEU A 47 -7.32 -0.54 12.94
C LEU A 47 -8.02 0.79 13.16
N SER A 48 -9.08 0.77 13.96
CA SER A 48 -9.95 1.92 14.26
C SER A 48 -9.92 2.29 15.76
N ASN A 49 -10.69 3.28 16.13
CA ASN A 49 -10.68 3.99 17.40
C ASN A 49 -11.00 3.15 18.67
N ASN A 50 -11.50 1.93 18.53
CA ASN A 50 -11.87 1.10 19.67
C ASN A 50 -10.69 0.28 20.24
N SER A 51 -9.47 0.56 19.80
CA SER A 51 -8.28 -0.13 20.23
C SER A 51 -7.73 0.51 21.49
N GLU A 52 -7.60 -0.27 22.56
CA GLU A 52 -6.85 0.15 23.74
C GLU A 52 -5.40 0.53 23.36
N PRO A 53 -4.78 1.47 24.06
CA PRO A 53 -3.39 1.83 23.81
C PRO A 53 -2.48 0.61 23.92
N TYR A 54 -1.69 0.32 22.89
CA TYR A 54 -0.73 -0.77 22.89
C TYR A 54 0.50 -0.49 22.05
N TYR A 55 1.52 -1.29 22.24
CA TYR A 55 2.71 -1.35 21.42
C TYR A 55 2.95 -2.78 20.96
N LYS A 56 3.19 -2.97 19.66
CA LYS A 56 3.49 -4.27 19.07
C LYS A 56 4.72 -4.16 18.18
N THR A 57 5.67 -5.05 18.37
CA THR A 57 6.81 -5.25 17.46
C THR A 57 6.76 -6.67 16.93
N SER A 58 6.96 -6.83 15.64
CA SER A 58 7.11 -8.11 14.95
C SER A 58 8.39 -8.10 14.15
N ALA A 59 9.18 -9.17 14.25
CA ALA A 59 10.36 -9.40 13.44
C ALA A 59 10.27 -10.79 12.83
N ILE A 60 10.41 -10.87 11.51
CA ILE A 60 10.37 -12.11 10.75
C ILE A 60 11.67 -12.23 9.96
N PHE A 61 12.33 -13.35 10.10
CA PHE A 61 13.54 -13.71 9.37
C PHE A 61 13.26 -14.99 8.56
N GLY A 62 13.76 -15.04 7.34
CA GLY A 62 13.51 -16.16 6.45
C GLY A 62 14.69 -16.44 5.52
N ALA A 63 14.50 -17.38 4.60
CA ALA A 63 15.47 -17.71 3.56
C ALA A 63 15.80 -16.46 2.69
N TYR A 64 16.92 -16.49 2.00
CA TYR A 64 17.37 -15.45 1.07
C TYR A 64 17.48 -14.06 1.73
N GLN A 65 17.99 -14.04 2.96
CA GLN A 65 18.14 -12.82 3.77
C GLN A 65 16.82 -12.04 3.95
N TYR A 66 15.68 -12.74 3.86
CA TYR A 66 14.39 -12.10 4.12
C TYR A 66 14.33 -11.57 5.55
N GLN A 67 13.98 -10.31 5.67
CA GLN A 67 13.76 -9.62 6.94
C GLN A 67 12.53 -8.73 6.82
N SER A 68 11.63 -8.84 7.79
CA SER A 68 10.52 -7.91 7.98
C SER A 68 10.50 -7.45 9.43
N ILE A 69 10.54 -6.15 9.66
CA ILE A 69 10.45 -5.54 10.97
C ILE A 69 9.25 -4.60 10.95
N GLN A 70 8.28 -4.88 11.79
CA GLN A 70 7.06 -4.10 11.92
C GLN A 70 6.94 -3.56 13.35
N ARG A 71 6.51 -2.32 13.46
CA ARG A 71 6.26 -1.65 14.73
C ARG A 71 4.94 -0.91 14.65
N THR A 72 4.04 -1.22 15.57
CA THR A 72 2.75 -0.55 15.71
C THR A 72 2.65 0.06 17.09
N ARG A 73 2.28 1.33 17.15
CA ARG A 73 1.92 2.01 18.39
C ARG A 73 0.54 2.60 18.25
N VAL A 74 -0.32 2.30 19.22
CA VAL A 74 -1.63 2.95 19.36
C VAL A 74 -1.59 3.81 20.60
N PHE A 75 -1.88 5.09 20.43
CA PHE A 75 -2.08 6.06 21.49
C PHE A 75 -3.59 6.29 21.62
N GLY A 76 -4.11 6.23 22.83
CA GLY A 76 -5.52 6.49 23.13
C GLY A 76 -5.68 7.65 24.08
N TRP A 77 -6.63 8.52 23.79
CA TRP A 77 -7.12 9.59 24.66
C TRP A 77 -8.64 9.50 24.73
N LYS A 78 -9.26 10.26 25.61
CA LYS A 78 -10.71 10.18 25.87
C LYS A 78 -11.57 10.19 24.59
N ASN A 79 -11.26 11.07 23.65
CA ASN A 79 -12.05 11.28 22.43
C ASN A 79 -11.19 11.19 21.16
N SER A 80 -10.00 10.64 21.23
CA SER A 80 -9.12 10.52 20.06
C SER A 80 -8.16 9.35 20.18
N SER A 81 -7.66 8.89 19.05
CA SER A 81 -6.57 7.94 19.00
C SER A 81 -5.63 8.24 17.83
N LEU A 82 -4.38 7.83 17.97
CA LEU A 82 -3.38 7.89 16.92
C LEU A 82 -2.76 6.51 16.76
N VAL A 83 -2.85 5.96 15.57
CA VAL A 83 -2.15 4.74 15.17
C VAL A 83 -0.92 5.15 14.36
N VAL A 84 0.23 4.69 14.79
CA VAL A 84 1.51 4.82 14.09
C VAL A 84 2.01 3.43 13.76
N HIS A 85 2.23 3.16 12.48
CA HIS A 85 2.76 1.89 12.03
C HIS A 85 3.93 2.09 11.07
N PHE A 86 5.00 1.37 11.32
CA PHE A 86 6.17 1.30 10.46
C PHE A 86 6.44 -0.15 10.08
N ASP A 87 6.68 -0.40 8.80
CA ASP A 87 7.08 -1.70 8.26
C ASP A 87 8.31 -1.52 7.35
N ARG A 88 9.31 -2.33 7.54
CA ARG A 88 10.49 -2.40 6.69
C ARG A 88 10.76 -3.84 6.30
N ARG A 89 10.84 -4.08 5.00
CA ARG A 89 11.09 -5.39 4.40
C ARG A 89 12.31 -5.33 3.50
N ARG A 90 13.06 -6.41 3.48
CA ARG A 90 14.12 -6.64 2.51
C ARG A 90 14.29 -8.13 2.24
N SER A 91 14.76 -8.48 1.06
CA SER A 91 15.18 -9.83 0.70
C SER A 91 16.19 -9.75 -0.43
N ASP A 92 17.10 -10.72 -0.50
CA ASP A 92 17.94 -10.93 -1.67
C ASP A 92 17.18 -11.69 -2.77
N GLY A 93 16.04 -12.33 -2.42
CA GLY A 93 15.19 -13.09 -3.33
C GLY A 93 15.67 -14.50 -3.59
N TYR A 94 14.78 -15.34 -4.11
CA TYR A 94 15.08 -16.73 -4.47
C TYR A 94 15.99 -16.83 -5.68
N ARG A 95 15.73 -15.98 -6.68
CA ARG A 95 16.46 -15.95 -7.93
C ARG A 95 17.58 -14.92 -7.88
N ASP A 96 18.61 -15.13 -8.68
CA ASP A 96 19.61 -14.13 -8.92
C ASP A 96 18.96 -12.86 -9.45
N PHE A 97 19.48 -11.70 -9.03
CA PHE A 97 18.95 -10.42 -9.45
C PHE A 97 17.46 -10.20 -9.11
N SER A 98 17.05 -10.62 -7.88
CA SER A 98 15.67 -10.44 -7.38
C SER A 98 15.59 -9.70 -6.04
N ARG A 99 16.67 -9.01 -5.67
CA ARG A 99 16.76 -8.27 -4.42
C ARG A 99 15.79 -7.10 -4.37
N TYR A 100 15.11 -6.93 -3.26
CA TYR A 100 14.24 -5.79 -3.03
C TYR A 100 14.35 -5.21 -1.62
N LYS A 101 13.88 -3.98 -1.47
CA LYS A 101 13.72 -3.29 -0.19
C LYS A 101 12.50 -2.38 -0.26
N SER A 102 11.70 -2.38 0.82
CA SER A 102 10.56 -1.49 0.96
C SER A 102 10.44 -1.02 2.40
N SER A 103 10.00 0.21 2.58
CA SER A 103 9.65 0.79 3.88
C SER A 103 8.30 1.47 3.77
N LEU A 104 7.46 1.30 4.77
CA LEU A 104 6.12 1.86 4.84
C LEU A 104 5.91 2.54 6.20
N LEU A 105 5.37 3.75 6.17
CA LEU A 105 4.86 4.46 7.33
C LEU A 105 3.36 4.70 7.15
N ASN A 106 2.58 4.36 8.16
CA ASN A 106 1.16 4.66 8.22
C ASN A 106 0.85 5.43 9.50
N LEU A 107 0.17 6.56 9.35
CA LEU A 107 -0.35 7.38 10.44
C LEU A 107 -1.85 7.49 10.25
N LYS A 108 -2.63 7.20 11.30
CA LYS A 108 -4.08 7.35 11.29
C LYS A 108 -4.51 7.99 12.60
N TYR A 109 -5.02 9.21 12.51
CA TYR A 109 -5.59 9.94 13.63
C TYR A 109 -7.11 9.94 13.52
N LEU A 110 -7.75 9.55 14.61
CA LEU A 110 -9.21 9.53 14.74
C LEU A 110 -9.60 10.43 15.92
N ARG A 111 -10.66 11.19 15.76
CA ARG A 111 -11.20 12.03 16.82
C ARG A 111 -12.71 12.11 16.74
N ASP A 112 -13.35 11.85 17.86
CA ASP A 112 -14.74 12.20 18.10
C ASP A 112 -14.76 13.67 18.57
N LEU A 113 -15.30 14.57 17.76
CA LEU A 113 -15.43 15.98 18.10
C LEU A 113 -16.55 16.17 19.15
N ASP A 114 -17.64 15.45 18.94
CA ASP A 114 -18.79 15.29 19.82
C ASP A 114 -19.49 13.95 19.53
N GLU A 115 -20.70 13.73 20.07
CA GLU A 115 -21.47 12.48 19.89
C GLU A 115 -21.87 12.24 18.43
N ASN A 116 -22.02 13.27 17.65
CA ASN A 116 -22.52 13.23 16.28
C ASN A 116 -21.41 13.41 15.22
N ASN A 117 -20.24 13.91 15.60
CA ASN A 117 -19.19 14.29 14.66
C ASN A 117 -17.90 13.52 14.90
N LYS A 118 -17.45 12.84 13.84
CA LYS A 118 -16.17 12.11 13.82
C LYS A 118 -15.29 12.54 12.66
N ILE A 119 -14.01 12.70 12.91
CA ILE A 119 -13.00 12.97 11.89
C ILE A 119 -11.93 11.88 11.87
N VAL A 120 -11.44 11.60 10.68
CA VAL A 120 -10.28 10.73 10.45
C VAL A 120 -9.28 11.43 9.55
N LEU A 121 -8.03 11.46 9.98
CA LEU A 121 -6.88 11.87 9.17
C LEU A 121 -5.99 10.65 8.95
N GLN A 122 -5.55 10.44 7.72
CA GLN A 122 -4.67 9.33 7.37
C GLN A 122 -3.54 9.81 6.48
N VAL A 123 -2.33 9.34 6.76
CA VAL A 123 -1.14 9.53 5.93
C VAL A 123 -0.45 8.19 5.76
N ASN A 124 -0.21 7.80 4.52
CA ASN A 124 0.60 6.64 4.17
C ASN A 124 1.79 7.10 3.34
N TYR A 125 2.96 6.62 3.68
CA TYR A 125 4.19 6.83 2.92
C TYR A 125 4.84 5.50 2.63
N THR A 126 5.18 5.25 1.37
CA THR A 126 5.92 4.07 0.94
C THR A 126 7.16 4.51 0.17
N ASP A 127 8.29 3.91 0.51
CA ASP A 127 9.55 4.06 -0.19
C ASP A 127 10.13 2.68 -0.50
N SER A 128 10.16 2.34 -1.80
CA SER A 128 10.81 1.15 -2.34
C SER A 128 11.95 1.61 -3.25
N PRO A 129 13.17 1.80 -2.70
CA PRO A 129 14.27 2.39 -3.45
C PRO A 129 14.79 1.49 -4.56
N TYR A 130 14.52 0.22 -4.49
CA TYR A 130 14.80 -0.78 -5.54
C TYR A 130 13.99 -2.04 -5.33
N ALA A 131 13.56 -2.63 -6.43
CA ALA A 131 13.13 -4.01 -6.59
C ALA A 131 13.67 -4.49 -7.94
N TYR A 132 14.68 -5.35 -7.92
CA TYR A 132 15.27 -5.88 -9.14
C TYR A 132 14.38 -6.96 -9.74
N ASP A 133 14.32 -6.99 -11.06
CA ASP A 133 13.48 -7.93 -11.82
C ASP A 133 14.34 -8.99 -12.52
N SER A 134 14.23 -10.23 -12.06
CA SER A 134 14.92 -11.37 -12.65
C SER A 134 14.37 -11.78 -14.04
N GLY A 135 13.25 -11.24 -14.47
CA GLY A 135 12.55 -11.59 -15.72
C GLY A 135 11.97 -13.01 -15.73
N GLY A 136 11.21 -13.32 -16.78
CA GLY A 136 10.67 -14.66 -17.02
C GLY A 136 11.70 -15.59 -17.66
N LEU A 137 11.76 -16.87 -17.25
CA LEU A 137 12.60 -17.92 -17.83
C LEU A 137 11.77 -18.82 -18.75
N LYS A 138 12.41 -19.35 -19.78
CA LYS A 138 11.87 -20.48 -20.56
C LYS A 138 11.98 -21.79 -19.76
N ILE A 139 11.23 -22.82 -20.14
CA ILE A 139 11.26 -24.13 -19.47
C ILE A 139 12.67 -24.69 -19.45
N SER A 140 13.39 -24.65 -20.58
CA SER A 140 14.77 -25.13 -20.68
C SER A 140 15.74 -24.42 -19.75
N GLU A 141 15.56 -23.08 -19.56
CA GLU A 141 16.38 -22.29 -18.64
C GLU A 141 16.07 -22.64 -17.17
N VAL A 142 14.81 -22.98 -16.87
CA VAL A 142 14.41 -23.47 -15.53
C VAL A 142 14.98 -24.84 -15.23
N GLU A 143 15.06 -25.74 -16.25
CA GLU A 143 15.66 -27.08 -16.13
C GLU A 143 17.18 -27.00 -15.92
N GLU A 144 17.84 -26.03 -16.55
CA GLU A 144 19.26 -25.78 -16.41
C GLU A 144 19.58 -25.19 -15.01
N ASP A 145 18.99 -24.07 -14.69
CA ASP A 145 19.09 -23.42 -13.37
C ASP A 145 17.86 -22.54 -13.09
N ARG A 146 16.98 -23.01 -12.21
CA ARG A 146 15.78 -22.27 -11.82
C ARG A 146 16.04 -20.97 -11.04
N ARG A 147 17.26 -20.78 -10.57
CA ARG A 147 17.64 -19.59 -9.81
C ARG A 147 18.21 -18.48 -10.67
N GLN A 148 18.62 -18.78 -11.89
CA GLN A 148 19.21 -17.77 -12.77
C GLN A 148 18.25 -16.62 -13.06
N SER A 149 18.78 -15.44 -13.32
CA SER A 149 18.03 -14.33 -13.92
C SER A 149 18.02 -14.48 -15.44
N ARG A 150 16.99 -13.94 -16.09
CA ARG A 150 17.00 -13.78 -17.54
C ARG A 150 18.17 -12.87 -17.93
N LYS A 151 18.97 -13.29 -18.90
CA LYS A 151 20.16 -12.57 -19.31
C LYS A 151 19.92 -11.09 -19.60
N ASN A 152 18.88 -10.76 -20.36
CA ASN A 152 18.55 -9.37 -20.67
C ASN A 152 18.23 -8.54 -19.41
N ASN A 153 17.48 -9.11 -18.45
CA ASN A 153 17.15 -8.41 -17.22
C ASN A 153 18.41 -8.08 -16.41
N PHE A 154 19.35 -8.99 -16.34
CA PHE A 154 20.64 -8.78 -15.69
C PHE A 154 21.50 -7.77 -16.45
N ASP A 155 21.70 -7.95 -17.77
CA ASP A 155 22.56 -7.10 -18.58
C ASP A 155 22.08 -5.63 -18.64
N TYR A 156 20.77 -5.41 -18.58
CA TYR A 156 20.17 -4.07 -18.57
C TYR A 156 19.96 -3.50 -17.18
N ASP A 157 20.30 -4.23 -16.12
CA ASP A 157 20.11 -3.80 -14.75
C ASP A 157 18.66 -3.35 -14.48
N THR A 158 17.71 -4.27 -14.75
CA THR A 158 16.27 -3.96 -14.65
C THR A 158 15.82 -3.80 -13.20
N PHE A 159 15.06 -2.76 -12.94
CA PHE A 159 14.57 -2.46 -11.59
C PHE A 159 13.26 -1.69 -11.63
N GLU A 160 12.61 -1.65 -10.48
CA GLU A 160 11.54 -0.72 -10.13
C GLU A 160 11.88 0.05 -8.87
N LYS A 161 11.51 1.34 -8.85
CA LYS A 161 11.53 2.22 -7.67
C LYS A 161 10.18 2.86 -7.51
N VAL A 162 9.69 2.91 -6.29
CA VAL A 162 8.41 3.53 -5.96
C VAL A 162 8.58 4.45 -4.76
N ARG A 163 8.09 5.68 -4.89
CA ARG A 163 7.79 6.55 -3.77
C ARG A 163 6.33 6.95 -3.85
N HIS A 164 5.59 6.73 -2.79
CA HIS A 164 4.15 6.94 -2.79
C HIS A 164 3.72 7.58 -1.48
N VAL A 165 3.08 8.74 -1.56
CA VAL A 165 2.41 9.43 -0.46
C VAL A 165 0.92 9.39 -0.71
N LYS A 166 0.15 9.01 0.30
CA LYS A 166 -1.32 9.07 0.29
C LYS A 166 -1.78 9.81 1.54
N THR A 167 -2.65 10.78 1.37
CA THR A 167 -3.29 11.50 2.47
C THR A 167 -4.80 11.42 2.32
N GLY A 168 -5.50 11.33 3.42
CA GLY A 168 -6.95 11.31 3.43
C GLY A 168 -7.51 12.00 4.66
N PHE A 169 -8.62 12.65 4.46
CA PHE A 169 -9.46 13.24 5.49
C PHE A 169 -10.88 12.73 5.28
N SER A 170 -11.55 12.33 6.35
CA SER A 170 -13.00 12.16 6.33
C SER A 170 -13.66 12.78 7.55
N TRP A 171 -14.86 13.25 7.34
CA TRP A 171 -15.76 13.77 8.37
C TRP A 171 -17.10 13.09 8.24
N LYS A 172 -17.54 12.47 9.33
CA LYS A 172 -18.85 11.85 9.43
C LYS A 172 -19.70 12.62 10.44
N HIS A 173 -20.89 13.02 10.00
CA HIS A 173 -21.92 13.64 10.83
C HIS A 173 -23.16 12.75 10.88
N ILE A 174 -23.70 12.53 12.08
CA ILE A 174 -24.93 11.76 12.30
C ILE A 174 -26.00 12.74 12.77
N ASN A 175 -27.10 12.82 12.02
CA ASN A 175 -28.24 13.67 12.35
C ASN A 175 -29.13 13.01 13.43
N ASP A 176 -30.00 13.82 14.06
CA ASP A 176 -30.92 13.38 15.12
C ASP A 176 -31.90 12.27 14.64
N ASN A 177 -32.22 12.22 13.34
CA ASN A 177 -33.07 11.20 12.71
C ASN A 177 -32.30 9.93 12.29
N ASN A 178 -31.07 9.73 12.78
CA ASN A 178 -30.15 8.64 12.39
C ASN A 178 -29.71 8.63 10.92
N SER A 179 -30.02 9.66 10.13
CA SER A 179 -29.38 9.83 8.84
C SER A 179 -27.93 10.31 9.05
N PHE A 180 -27.06 10.11 8.07
CA PHE A 180 -25.68 10.55 8.19
C PHE A 180 -25.18 11.22 6.91
N ILE A 181 -24.19 12.08 7.08
CA ILE A 181 -23.37 12.66 6.04
C ILE A 181 -21.96 12.13 6.23
N ASP A 182 -21.38 11.55 5.19
CA ASP A 182 -19.99 11.10 5.18
C ASP A 182 -19.28 11.83 4.05
N SER A 183 -18.38 12.74 4.42
CA SER A 183 -17.62 13.54 3.48
C SER A 183 -16.17 13.18 3.56
N TYR A 184 -15.51 13.08 2.40
CA TYR A 184 -14.09 12.75 2.37
C TYR A 184 -13.33 13.55 1.29
N PHE A 185 -12.04 13.70 1.55
CA PHE A 185 -11.04 14.17 0.60
C PHE A 185 -9.83 13.25 0.66
N PHE A 186 -9.23 12.99 -0.48
CA PHE A 186 -7.93 12.33 -0.53
C PHE A 186 -7.03 12.92 -1.60
N TYR A 187 -5.73 12.80 -1.36
CA TYR A 187 -4.67 13.13 -2.31
C TYR A 187 -3.60 12.05 -2.29
N GLN A 188 -3.11 11.70 -3.47
CA GLN A 188 -2.01 10.75 -3.65
C GLN A 188 -1.00 11.32 -4.63
N LYS A 189 0.28 11.20 -4.27
CA LYS A 189 1.40 11.43 -5.18
C LYS A 189 2.25 10.18 -5.27
N ARG A 190 2.47 9.69 -6.49
CA ARG A 190 3.27 8.51 -6.76
C ARG A 190 4.33 8.78 -7.81
N ASP A 191 5.58 8.60 -7.43
CA ASP A 191 6.73 8.59 -8.32
C ASP A 191 7.10 7.12 -8.57
N PHE A 192 7.09 6.71 -9.83
CA PHE A 192 7.48 5.38 -10.28
C PHE A 192 8.61 5.50 -11.30
N ASN A 193 9.69 4.78 -11.08
CA ASN A 193 10.82 4.71 -11.98
C ASN A 193 11.17 3.24 -12.22
N SER A 194 11.21 2.85 -13.49
CA SER A 194 11.49 1.46 -13.88
C SER A 194 12.46 1.43 -15.06
N LYS A 195 13.32 0.43 -15.08
CA LYS A 195 14.19 0.13 -16.20
C LYS A 195 13.83 -1.23 -16.78
N LEU A 196 13.52 -1.26 -18.07
CA LEU A 196 13.08 -2.43 -18.81
C LEU A 196 14.24 -3.12 -19.54
N PRO A 197 14.11 -4.42 -19.93
CA PRO A 197 15.19 -5.21 -20.53
C PRO A 197 15.36 -4.99 -22.05
N PHE A 198 15.38 -3.70 -22.51
CA PHE A 198 15.57 -3.39 -23.93
C PHE A 198 16.54 -2.21 -24.17
N ASN A 199 17.16 -2.18 -25.36
CA ASN A 199 18.13 -1.19 -25.75
C ASN A 199 17.56 0.24 -25.94
N TYR A 200 16.32 0.35 -26.41
CA TYR A 200 15.73 1.63 -26.77
C TYR A 200 14.54 1.95 -25.86
N GLY A 201 14.63 3.06 -25.10
CA GLY A 201 13.51 3.53 -24.29
C GLY A 201 13.20 2.70 -23.07
N GLY A 202 14.19 1.98 -22.53
CA GLY A 202 14.00 1.09 -21.40
C GLY A 202 13.79 1.75 -20.04
N ILE A 203 13.76 3.09 -19.96
CA ILE A 203 13.55 3.82 -18.69
C ILE A 203 12.16 4.46 -18.71
N ILE A 204 11.38 4.19 -17.68
CA ILE A 204 10.04 4.75 -17.47
C ILE A 204 10.10 5.63 -16.24
N PHE A 205 9.64 6.87 -16.39
CA PHE A 205 9.40 7.78 -15.28
C PHE A 205 7.92 8.17 -15.31
N LEU A 206 7.20 7.84 -14.25
CA LEU A 206 5.81 8.22 -14.08
C LEU A 206 5.66 9.00 -12.78
N GLU A 207 5.23 10.23 -12.90
CA GLU A 207 4.77 11.05 -11.78
C GLU A 207 3.26 11.18 -11.88
N ARG A 208 2.56 10.84 -10.82
CA ARG A 208 1.10 10.87 -10.78
C ARG A 208 0.62 11.61 -9.55
N ASP A 209 -0.24 12.58 -9.79
CA ASP A 209 -1.03 13.24 -8.77
C ASP A 209 -2.49 12.83 -8.96
N TYR A 210 -3.10 12.34 -7.89
CA TYR A 210 -4.47 11.87 -7.91
C TYR A 210 -5.20 12.31 -6.66
N TYR A 211 -6.38 12.91 -6.83
CA TYR A 211 -7.19 13.39 -5.71
C TYR A 211 -8.67 13.15 -5.98
N GLY A 212 -9.46 13.20 -4.93
CA GLY A 212 -10.91 13.10 -5.01
C GLY A 212 -11.60 13.59 -3.75
N ILE A 213 -12.87 13.91 -3.93
CA ILE A 213 -13.79 14.34 -2.88
C ILE A 213 -15.10 13.57 -3.01
N GLY A 214 -15.81 13.39 -1.93
CA GLY A 214 -17.14 12.80 -1.90
C GLY A 214 -17.85 13.10 -0.60
#